data_7a0337dbb487c28243592394dd340635
#
_entry.id   7a0337dbb487c28243592394dd340635
#
_cell.length_a   1.000
_cell.length_b   1.000
_cell.length_c   1.000
_cell.angle_alpha   90.00
_cell.angle_beta   90.00
_cell.angle_gamma   90.00
#
_symmetry.space_group_name_H-M   'P 1'
#
loop_
_entity.id
_entity.type
_entity.pdbx_description
1 polymer ?
#
loop_
_entity_poly.entity_id
_entity_poly.type
_entity_poly.pdbx_seq_one_letter_code
_entity_poly.pdbx_strand_id
1 'polypeptide(L)'
;MKLSVAIAGVEAMPNAFVVFRGVPQSMKKAHELGYDGVELALKRSDEIEKGELKRLLRENSLEVSAVSSGQVFAARNLYFTDENKENRKELFKTFCGFIDLASDFGQLVNIGRTRGSFAGRDHAVCEDLFLDMATSLSDYAMPRGVELILEPVNRYEIDFINNLDECTALVKKVDKKNFTMMPDVFHMNIEDAHIGESLMRNKEYVRYVHFADTNRHAPGDGHMPWDEIFSALSNIGYDGWTTVEILPYPDPETAAKRSVDFLKGTYGKYYK
;
A
#
# COMPACT_ATOMS: atom_id res chain seq x y z
N MET A 1 6.33 -6.81 14.21
CA MET A 1 5.97 -6.00 13.02
C MET A 1 7.13 -5.09 12.64
N LYS A 2 7.38 -4.90 11.36
CA LYS A 2 8.35 -3.93 10.82
C LYS A 2 7.62 -2.64 10.44
N LEU A 3 8.25 -1.49 10.67
CA LEU A 3 7.67 -0.18 10.39
C LEU A 3 8.35 0.47 9.19
N SER A 4 7.56 0.88 8.20
CA SER A 4 8.03 1.64 7.04
C SER A 4 7.29 2.96 6.86
N VAL A 5 7.78 3.79 5.96
CA VAL A 5 7.20 5.09 5.60
C VAL A 5 7.10 5.23 4.09
N ALA A 6 5.98 5.76 3.61
CA ALA A 6 5.76 6.00 2.18
C ALA A 6 6.62 7.18 1.69
N ILE A 7 7.42 6.92 0.65
CA ILE A 7 8.30 7.91 0.01
C ILE A 7 8.10 7.91 -1.51
N ALA A 8 8.43 9.02 -2.15
CA ALA A 8 8.38 9.13 -3.61
C ALA A 8 9.55 9.96 -4.16
N GLY A 9 9.69 9.96 -5.48
CA GLY A 9 10.58 10.90 -6.19
C GLY A 9 10.13 12.36 -6.00
N VAL A 10 11.03 13.31 -6.31
CA VAL A 10 10.74 14.76 -6.22
C VAL A 10 9.58 15.18 -7.12
N GLU A 11 9.40 14.49 -8.23
CA GLU A 11 8.34 14.75 -9.23
C GLU A 11 7.00 14.07 -8.93
N ALA A 12 6.83 13.53 -7.70
CA ALA A 12 5.57 12.93 -7.28
C ALA A 12 4.43 13.95 -7.31
N MET A 13 3.21 13.48 -7.61
CA MET A 13 2.03 14.33 -7.64
C MET A 13 1.85 15.09 -6.32
N PRO A 14 1.48 16.38 -6.34
CA PRO A 14 1.35 17.18 -5.11
C PRO A 14 0.44 16.57 -4.05
N ASN A 15 -0.62 15.88 -4.48
CA ASN A 15 -1.62 15.21 -3.64
C ASN A 15 -1.28 13.76 -3.28
N ALA A 16 -0.05 13.31 -3.53
CA ALA A 16 0.37 11.97 -3.11
C ALA A 16 0.47 11.87 -1.58
N PHE A 17 -0.06 10.81 -1.02
CA PHE A 17 0.03 10.49 0.42
C PHE A 17 1.40 9.90 0.76
N VAL A 18 2.45 10.66 0.49
CA VAL A 18 3.83 10.28 0.81
C VAL A 18 4.42 11.26 1.81
N VAL A 19 5.16 10.74 2.78
CA VAL A 19 5.72 11.56 3.83
C VAL A 19 6.93 12.35 3.32
N PHE A 20 7.82 11.68 2.61
CA PHE A 20 9.03 12.32 2.10
C PHE A 20 9.12 12.26 0.58
N ARG A 21 9.77 13.26 -0.01
CA ARG A 21 10.04 13.37 -1.44
C ARG A 21 11.54 13.47 -1.71
N GLY A 22 11.98 12.82 -2.82
CA GLY A 22 13.40 12.66 -3.14
C GLY A 22 14.01 11.46 -2.43
N VAL A 23 14.20 10.35 -3.19
CA VAL A 23 14.52 9.04 -2.62
C VAL A 23 15.76 9.02 -1.72
N PRO A 24 16.93 9.58 -2.13
CA PRO A 24 18.13 9.52 -1.27
C PRO A 24 17.94 10.23 0.09
N GLN A 25 17.38 11.44 0.08
CA GLN A 25 17.14 12.22 1.30
C GLN A 25 16.08 11.57 2.17
N SER A 26 15.03 10.99 1.54
CA SER A 26 13.95 10.29 2.24
C SER A 26 14.47 9.07 2.99
N MET A 27 15.31 8.27 2.37
CA MET A 27 15.91 7.08 3.02
C MET A 27 16.80 7.46 4.21
N LYS A 28 17.62 8.50 4.06
CA LYS A 28 18.42 9.00 5.16
C LYS A 28 17.56 9.42 6.36
N LYS A 29 16.50 10.20 6.12
CA LYS A 29 15.56 10.63 7.17
C LYS A 29 14.81 9.45 7.79
N ALA A 30 14.34 8.50 6.99
CA ALA A 30 13.69 7.30 7.51
C ALA A 30 14.59 6.51 8.45
N HIS A 31 15.87 6.31 8.09
CA HIS A 31 16.86 5.68 8.95
C HIS A 31 17.09 6.47 10.26
N GLU A 32 17.35 7.79 10.16
CA GLU A 32 17.59 8.67 11.32
C GLU A 32 16.43 8.68 12.32
N LEU A 33 15.18 8.55 11.83
CA LEU A 33 13.96 8.45 12.63
C LEU A 33 13.71 7.03 13.17
N GLY A 34 14.45 6.04 12.68
CA GLY A 34 14.37 4.66 13.15
C GLY A 34 13.26 3.83 12.50
N TYR A 35 12.89 4.11 11.27
CA TYR A 35 12.09 3.19 10.44
C TYR A 35 12.93 1.98 10.04
N ASP A 36 12.26 0.83 9.81
CA ASP A 36 12.91 -0.39 9.34
C ASP A 36 12.96 -0.43 7.81
N GLY A 37 12.10 0.34 7.13
CA GLY A 37 12.03 0.35 5.68
C GLY A 37 11.28 1.53 5.10
N VAL A 38 11.13 1.48 3.76
CA VAL A 38 10.40 2.47 2.96
C VAL A 38 9.45 1.77 1.98
N GLU A 39 8.29 2.37 1.75
CA GLU A 39 7.42 2.05 0.63
C GLU A 39 7.70 3.00 -0.51
N LEU A 40 7.91 2.47 -1.72
CA LEU A 40 8.25 3.24 -2.91
C LEU A 40 7.00 3.56 -3.73
N ALA A 41 6.50 4.80 -3.67
CA ALA A 41 5.38 5.25 -4.49
C ALA A 41 5.90 5.77 -5.85
N LEU A 42 5.79 4.95 -6.88
CA LEU A 42 6.37 5.20 -8.21
C LEU A 42 5.29 5.35 -9.30
N LYS A 43 5.61 6.12 -10.34
CA LYS A 43 4.85 6.18 -11.60
C LYS A 43 5.35 5.14 -12.61
N ARG A 44 6.63 4.77 -12.52
CA ARG A 44 7.33 3.77 -13.33
C ARG A 44 8.49 3.19 -12.54
N SER A 45 8.87 1.97 -12.87
CA SER A 45 9.97 1.26 -12.19
C SER A 45 11.36 1.83 -12.49
N ASP A 46 11.50 2.60 -13.57
CA ASP A 46 12.77 3.24 -14.00
C ASP A 46 13.02 4.62 -13.36
N GLU A 47 12.16 5.06 -12.41
CA GLU A 47 12.39 6.29 -11.64
C GLU A 47 13.58 6.18 -10.67
N ILE A 48 14.00 4.95 -10.37
CA ILE A 48 15.20 4.70 -9.58
C ILE A 48 16.00 3.54 -10.20
N GLU A 49 17.30 3.75 -10.36
CA GLU A 49 18.20 2.71 -10.86
C GLU A 49 18.42 1.65 -9.77
N LYS A 50 18.33 0.35 -10.11
CA LYS A 50 18.40 -0.76 -9.14
C LYS A 50 19.69 -0.79 -8.33
N GLY A 51 20.84 -0.49 -8.95
CA GLY A 51 22.13 -0.43 -8.25
C GLY A 51 22.19 0.72 -7.26
N GLU A 52 21.64 1.89 -7.62
CA GLU A 52 21.52 3.01 -6.70
C GLU A 52 20.58 2.68 -5.54
N LEU A 53 19.41 2.12 -5.81
CA LEU A 53 18.48 1.68 -4.77
C LEU A 53 19.16 0.72 -3.78
N LYS A 54 19.84 -0.30 -4.29
CA LYS A 54 20.58 -1.26 -3.48
C LYS A 54 21.66 -0.60 -2.61
N ARG A 55 22.37 0.37 -3.15
CA ARG A 55 23.38 1.14 -2.42
C ARG A 55 22.75 1.95 -1.27
N LEU A 56 21.67 2.71 -1.58
CA LEU A 56 20.96 3.54 -0.60
C LEU A 56 20.35 2.72 0.54
N LEU A 57 19.72 1.58 0.23
CA LEU A 57 19.18 0.67 1.25
C LEU A 57 20.27 0.17 2.19
N ARG A 58 21.40 -0.27 1.65
CA ARG A 58 22.53 -0.74 2.46
C ARG A 58 23.14 0.37 3.33
N GLU A 59 23.35 1.56 2.76
CA GLU A 59 23.95 2.71 3.47
C GLU A 59 23.08 3.19 4.64
N ASN A 60 21.77 3.04 4.51
CA ASN A 60 20.81 3.47 5.53
C ASN A 60 20.22 2.29 6.34
N SER A 61 20.69 1.05 6.13
CA SER A 61 20.16 -0.13 6.84
C SER A 61 18.62 -0.25 6.75
N LEU A 62 18.05 0.03 5.57
CA LEU A 62 16.62 -0.03 5.31
C LEU A 62 16.28 -1.17 4.34
N GLU A 63 15.02 -1.61 4.39
CA GLU A 63 14.44 -2.53 3.40
C GLU A 63 13.35 -1.79 2.59
N VAL A 64 13.02 -2.31 1.40
CA VAL A 64 11.77 -1.92 0.72
C VAL A 64 10.64 -2.75 1.28
N SER A 65 9.60 -2.11 1.78
CA SER A 65 8.42 -2.82 2.29
C SER A 65 7.45 -3.20 1.18
N ALA A 66 7.24 -2.31 0.21
CA ALA A 66 6.43 -2.55 -1.00
C ALA A 66 6.76 -1.52 -2.09
N VAL A 67 6.35 -1.83 -3.33
CA VAL A 67 6.25 -0.87 -4.44
C VAL A 67 4.79 -0.50 -4.63
N SER A 68 4.46 0.78 -4.49
CA SER A 68 3.08 1.29 -4.57
C SER A 68 2.77 1.90 -5.94
N SER A 69 1.58 1.56 -6.47
CA SER A 69 1.08 2.04 -7.77
C SER A 69 0.22 3.31 -7.68
N GLY A 70 0.05 3.91 -6.50
CA GLY A 70 -0.81 5.09 -6.30
C GLY A 70 -0.49 6.25 -7.25
N GLN A 71 0.78 6.46 -7.59
CA GLN A 71 1.23 7.48 -8.54
C GLN A 71 0.84 7.18 -9.99
N VAL A 72 0.67 5.91 -10.38
CA VAL A 72 0.28 5.51 -11.75
C VAL A 72 -1.12 6.03 -12.07
N PHE A 73 -2.08 5.79 -11.19
CA PHE A 73 -3.44 6.29 -11.36
C PHE A 73 -3.47 7.83 -11.41
N ALA A 74 -2.84 8.47 -10.42
CA ALA A 74 -2.89 9.93 -10.28
C ALA A 74 -2.21 10.69 -11.43
N ALA A 75 -1.07 10.18 -11.94
CA ALA A 75 -0.27 10.88 -12.93
C ALA A 75 -0.55 10.45 -14.38
N ARG A 76 -1.05 9.23 -14.59
CA ARG A 76 -1.16 8.63 -15.94
C ARG A 76 -2.59 8.21 -16.29
N ASN A 77 -3.52 8.26 -15.35
CA ASN A 77 -4.92 7.83 -15.52
C ASN A 77 -5.05 6.42 -16.13
N LEU A 78 -4.19 5.50 -15.67
CA LEU A 78 -4.20 4.09 -16.09
C LEU A 78 -4.82 3.24 -14.98
N TYR A 79 -5.77 2.37 -15.33
CA TYR A 79 -6.47 1.52 -14.37
C TYR A 79 -6.99 0.22 -15.01
N PHE A 80 -7.20 -0.83 -14.19
CA PHE A 80 -7.55 -2.18 -14.64
C PHE A 80 -8.89 -2.23 -15.39
N THR A 81 -9.88 -1.48 -14.91
CA THR A 81 -11.22 -1.45 -15.49
C THR A 81 -11.36 -0.53 -16.70
N ASP A 82 -10.28 -0.02 -17.28
CA ASP A 82 -10.32 0.79 -18.49
C ASP A 82 -10.81 -0.05 -19.69
N GLU A 83 -11.78 0.44 -20.45
CA GLU A 83 -12.27 -0.23 -21.67
C GLU A 83 -11.28 -0.16 -22.81
N ASN A 84 -10.37 0.84 -22.81
CA ASN A 84 -9.33 0.95 -23.80
C ASN A 84 -8.24 -0.11 -23.59
N LYS A 85 -8.16 -1.06 -24.52
CA LYS A 85 -7.20 -2.16 -24.48
C LYS A 85 -5.73 -1.70 -24.49
N GLU A 86 -5.40 -0.60 -25.16
CA GLU A 86 -4.03 -0.10 -25.20
C GLU A 86 -3.63 0.51 -23.85
N ASN A 87 -4.54 1.19 -23.14
CA ASN A 87 -4.31 1.67 -21.78
C ASN A 87 -4.07 0.51 -20.82
N ARG A 88 -4.88 -0.55 -20.89
CA ARG A 88 -4.66 -1.76 -20.05
C ARG A 88 -3.35 -2.46 -20.37
N LYS A 89 -2.96 -2.53 -21.64
CA LYS A 89 -1.68 -3.09 -22.06
C LYS A 89 -0.47 -2.28 -21.55
N GLU A 90 -0.58 -0.96 -21.57
CA GLU A 90 0.43 -0.07 -20.99
C GLU A 90 0.50 -0.20 -19.47
N LEU A 91 -0.65 -0.33 -18.82
CA LEU A 91 -0.72 -0.58 -17.38
C LEU A 91 -0.10 -1.93 -17.01
N PHE A 92 -0.42 -3.00 -17.76
CA PHE A 92 0.19 -4.32 -17.57
C PHE A 92 1.71 -4.24 -17.64
N LYS A 93 2.25 -3.56 -18.66
CA LYS A 93 3.69 -3.32 -18.81
C LYS A 93 4.28 -2.56 -17.61
N THR A 94 3.56 -1.56 -17.10
CA THR A 94 3.99 -0.77 -15.95
C THR A 94 4.08 -1.65 -14.71
N PHE A 95 3.06 -2.49 -14.46
CA PHE A 95 3.07 -3.43 -13.34
C PHE A 95 4.12 -4.53 -13.49
N CYS A 96 4.39 -5.04 -14.71
CA CYS A 96 5.51 -5.95 -14.94
C CYS A 96 6.83 -5.31 -14.49
N GLY A 97 7.06 -4.03 -14.80
CA GLY A 97 8.24 -3.29 -14.32
C GLY A 97 8.31 -3.18 -12.79
N PHE A 98 7.16 -2.94 -12.11
CA PHE A 98 7.10 -2.95 -10.64
C PHE A 98 7.37 -4.33 -10.05
N ILE A 99 6.81 -5.37 -10.64
CA ILE A 99 7.05 -6.76 -10.24
C ILE A 99 8.52 -7.13 -10.41
N ASP A 100 9.16 -6.75 -11.54
CA ASP A 100 10.59 -6.98 -11.78
C ASP A 100 11.48 -6.17 -10.81
N LEU A 101 11.04 -5.00 -10.34
CA LEU A 101 11.71 -4.24 -9.29
C LEU A 101 11.51 -4.93 -7.92
N ALA A 102 10.27 -5.26 -7.58
CA ALA A 102 9.91 -5.88 -6.32
C ALA A 102 10.53 -7.27 -6.13
N SER A 103 10.82 -8.01 -7.22
CA SER A 103 11.49 -9.31 -7.13
C SER A 103 12.89 -9.22 -6.52
N ASP A 104 13.56 -8.08 -6.67
CA ASP A 104 14.86 -7.79 -6.06
C ASP A 104 14.71 -7.10 -4.70
N PHE A 105 13.55 -6.44 -4.44
CA PHE A 105 13.33 -5.58 -3.28
C PHE A 105 11.90 -5.68 -2.73
N GLY A 106 11.72 -6.19 -1.52
CA GLY A 106 10.47 -6.18 -0.76
C GLY A 106 9.40 -7.20 -1.15
N GLN A 107 9.38 -7.68 -2.39
CA GLN A 107 8.50 -8.76 -2.89
C GLN A 107 6.98 -8.45 -2.87
N LEU A 108 6.57 -7.21 -2.61
CA LEU A 108 5.17 -6.78 -2.60
C LEU A 108 4.93 -5.64 -3.59
N VAL A 109 3.82 -5.72 -4.34
CA VAL A 109 3.35 -4.65 -5.22
C VAL A 109 1.89 -4.30 -4.89
N ASN A 110 1.64 -3.04 -4.52
CA ASN A 110 0.32 -2.54 -4.17
C ASN A 110 -0.51 -2.24 -5.42
N ILE A 111 -1.79 -2.65 -5.37
CA ILE A 111 -2.86 -2.27 -6.28
C ILE A 111 -3.86 -1.41 -5.50
N GLY A 112 -3.63 -0.10 -5.49
CA GLY A 112 -4.56 0.87 -4.91
C GLY A 112 -5.62 1.31 -5.94
N ARG A 113 -5.76 2.62 -6.18
CA ARG A 113 -6.73 3.19 -7.14
C ARG A 113 -6.51 2.75 -8.60
N THR A 114 -5.36 2.20 -8.95
CA THR A 114 -5.13 1.57 -10.26
C THR A 114 -6.06 0.41 -10.57
N ARG A 115 -6.76 -0.16 -9.57
CA ARG A 115 -7.81 -1.17 -9.81
C ARG A 115 -8.96 -0.63 -10.67
N GLY A 116 -9.16 0.69 -10.69
CA GLY A 116 -10.23 1.35 -11.42
C GLY A 116 -11.53 1.45 -10.62
N SER A 117 -12.58 1.97 -11.26
CA SER A 117 -13.89 2.25 -10.69
C SER A 117 -15.00 1.74 -11.61
N PHE A 118 -16.21 1.70 -11.10
CA PHE A 118 -17.40 1.48 -11.94
C PHE A 118 -17.71 2.71 -12.79
N ALA A 119 -17.67 3.91 -12.21
CA ALA A 119 -17.94 5.18 -12.89
C ALA A 119 -19.25 5.16 -13.71
N GLY A 120 -20.29 4.53 -13.15
CA GLY A 120 -21.61 4.37 -13.79
C GLY A 120 -21.68 3.32 -14.91
N ARG A 121 -20.63 2.53 -15.12
CA ARG A 121 -20.59 1.43 -16.09
C ARG A 121 -21.18 0.14 -15.51
N ASP A 122 -21.37 -0.87 -16.35
CA ASP A 122 -21.79 -2.19 -15.92
C ASP A 122 -20.76 -2.81 -14.97
N HIS A 123 -21.23 -3.19 -13.77
CA HIS A 123 -20.37 -3.72 -12.70
C HIS A 123 -19.73 -5.06 -13.10
N ALA A 124 -20.48 -5.93 -13.82
CA ALA A 124 -19.96 -7.23 -14.24
C ALA A 124 -18.81 -7.04 -15.25
N VAL A 125 -18.95 -6.13 -16.20
CA VAL A 125 -17.90 -5.81 -17.17
C VAL A 125 -16.65 -5.26 -16.46
N CYS A 126 -16.81 -4.36 -15.50
CA CYS A 126 -15.69 -3.82 -14.74
C CYS A 126 -14.99 -4.90 -13.91
N GLU A 127 -15.76 -5.77 -13.27
CA GLU A 127 -15.23 -6.90 -12.50
C GLU A 127 -14.45 -7.87 -13.40
N ASP A 128 -14.99 -8.23 -14.57
CA ASP A 128 -14.31 -9.12 -15.52
C ASP A 128 -12.98 -8.53 -16.01
N LEU A 129 -12.95 -7.23 -16.32
CA LEU A 129 -11.71 -6.52 -16.71
C LEU A 129 -10.68 -6.51 -15.58
N PHE A 130 -11.13 -6.32 -14.33
CA PHE A 130 -10.27 -6.39 -13.16
C PHE A 130 -9.71 -7.80 -12.97
N LEU A 131 -10.55 -8.84 -13.02
CA LEU A 131 -10.14 -10.23 -12.82
C LEU A 131 -9.13 -10.69 -13.88
N ASP A 132 -9.35 -10.33 -15.15
CA ASP A 132 -8.42 -10.62 -16.25
C ASP A 132 -7.03 -10.01 -15.98
N MET A 133 -6.98 -8.73 -15.61
CA MET A 133 -5.73 -8.04 -15.31
C MET A 133 -5.05 -8.60 -14.05
N ALA A 134 -5.79 -8.79 -12.97
CA ALA A 134 -5.28 -9.30 -11.69
C ALA A 134 -4.70 -10.71 -11.84
N THR A 135 -5.42 -11.59 -12.57
CA THR A 135 -4.96 -12.96 -12.86
C THR A 135 -3.69 -12.95 -13.70
N SER A 136 -3.66 -12.17 -14.78
CA SER A 136 -2.50 -12.08 -15.68
C SER A 136 -1.25 -11.55 -14.96
N LEU A 137 -1.41 -10.54 -14.11
CA LEU A 137 -0.32 -9.98 -13.31
C LEU A 137 0.15 -10.96 -12.23
N SER A 138 -0.78 -11.69 -11.59
CA SER A 138 -0.43 -12.72 -10.60
C SER A 138 0.39 -13.84 -11.23
N ASP A 139 0.03 -14.28 -12.44
CA ASP A 139 0.79 -15.29 -13.18
C ASP A 139 2.19 -14.80 -13.59
N TYR A 140 2.33 -13.51 -13.90
CA TYR A 140 3.63 -12.90 -14.16
C TYR A 140 4.48 -12.76 -12.89
N ALA A 141 3.87 -12.45 -11.75
CA ALA A 141 4.52 -12.22 -10.46
C ALA A 141 4.95 -13.52 -9.76
N MET A 142 4.16 -14.58 -9.88
CA MET A 142 4.36 -15.85 -9.15
C MET A 142 5.77 -16.46 -9.34
N PRO A 143 6.31 -16.66 -10.56
CA PRO A 143 7.65 -17.22 -10.74
C PRO A 143 8.78 -16.28 -10.27
N ARG A 144 8.45 -15.01 -9.94
CA ARG A 144 9.38 -14.00 -9.43
C ARG A 144 9.34 -13.88 -7.90
N GLY A 145 8.49 -14.67 -7.23
CA GLY A 145 8.31 -14.63 -5.79
C GLY A 145 7.66 -13.34 -5.30
N VAL A 146 6.88 -12.64 -6.16
CA VAL A 146 6.22 -11.38 -5.83
C VAL A 146 4.74 -11.61 -5.57
N GLU A 147 4.23 -10.99 -4.51
CA GLU A 147 2.81 -10.94 -4.18
C GLU A 147 2.22 -9.59 -4.60
N LEU A 148 0.98 -9.64 -5.10
CA LEU A 148 0.16 -8.47 -5.37
C LEU A 148 -0.77 -8.25 -4.17
N ILE A 149 -0.78 -7.05 -3.64
CA ILE A 149 -1.60 -6.67 -2.48
C ILE A 149 -2.64 -5.64 -2.89
N LEU A 150 -3.92 -6.02 -2.81
CA LEU A 150 -5.04 -5.17 -3.17
C LEU A 150 -5.47 -4.32 -1.97
N GLU A 151 -5.56 -3.02 -2.15
CA GLU A 151 -5.98 -2.08 -1.13
C GLU A 151 -7.45 -1.68 -1.29
N PRO A 152 -8.35 -2.02 -0.37
CA PRO A 152 -9.66 -1.38 -0.29
C PRO A 152 -9.52 0.11 0.01
N VAL A 153 -10.18 0.96 -0.76
CA VAL A 153 -10.10 2.42 -0.63
C VAL A 153 -11.50 2.99 -0.48
N ASN A 154 -11.68 3.97 0.38
CA ASN A 154 -12.98 4.52 0.75
C ASN A 154 -13.80 5.07 -0.43
N ARG A 155 -15.13 5.09 -0.26
CA ARG A 155 -16.13 5.51 -1.26
C ARG A 155 -15.98 6.94 -1.78
N TYR A 156 -15.29 7.82 -1.06
CA TYR A 156 -15.06 9.20 -1.49
C TYR A 156 -13.95 9.32 -2.53
N GLU A 157 -13.10 8.29 -2.63
CA GLU A 157 -11.98 8.26 -3.59
C GLU A 157 -12.26 7.36 -4.79
N ILE A 158 -13.00 6.25 -4.59
CA ILE A 158 -13.30 5.29 -5.65
C ILE A 158 -14.55 4.47 -5.28
N ASP A 159 -15.31 4.02 -6.27
CA ASP A 159 -16.60 3.34 -6.10
C ASP A 159 -16.54 1.81 -6.30
N PHE A 160 -15.35 1.21 -6.20
CA PHE A 160 -15.13 -0.21 -6.42
C PHE A 160 -14.14 -0.79 -5.40
N ILE A 161 -14.56 -1.78 -4.62
CA ILE A 161 -13.80 -2.44 -3.53
C ILE A 161 -13.49 -1.43 -2.41
N ASN A 162 -14.48 -1.19 -1.56
CA ASN A 162 -14.36 -0.17 -0.53
C ASN A 162 -14.00 -0.73 0.86
N ASN A 163 -14.38 -1.96 1.18
CA ASN A 163 -14.14 -2.59 2.48
C ASN A 163 -13.43 -3.94 2.38
N LEU A 164 -13.01 -4.51 3.53
CA LEU A 164 -12.25 -5.75 3.53
C LEU A 164 -13.08 -6.96 3.06
N ASP A 165 -14.39 -7.00 3.32
CA ASP A 165 -15.23 -8.12 2.90
C ASP A 165 -15.41 -8.16 1.39
N GLU A 166 -15.60 -7.01 0.74
CA GLU A 166 -15.58 -6.88 -0.74
C GLU A 166 -14.24 -7.29 -1.33
N CYS A 167 -13.15 -6.84 -0.71
CA CYS A 167 -11.80 -7.20 -1.12
C CYS A 167 -11.57 -8.71 -1.03
N THR A 168 -11.95 -9.34 0.09
CA THR A 168 -11.87 -10.80 0.28
C THR A 168 -12.67 -11.56 -0.78
N ALA A 169 -13.87 -11.09 -1.11
CA ALA A 169 -14.68 -11.72 -2.16
C ALA A 169 -13.96 -11.71 -3.51
N LEU A 170 -13.27 -10.61 -3.82
CA LEU A 170 -12.56 -10.47 -5.08
C LEU A 170 -11.23 -11.26 -5.11
N VAL A 171 -10.48 -11.24 -3.99
CA VAL A 171 -9.27 -12.07 -3.83
C VAL A 171 -9.59 -13.55 -4.04
N LYS A 172 -10.71 -14.03 -3.50
CA LYS A 172 -11.19 -15.40 -3.74
C LYS A 172 -11.55 -15.68 -5.19
N LYS A 173 -12.09 -14.70 -5.93
CA LYS A 173 -12.40 -14.85 -7.36
C LYS A 173 -11.12 -14.88 -8.22
N VAL A 174 -10.10 -14.12 -7.88
CA VAL A 174 -8.78 -14.15 -8.55
C VAL A 174 -8.11 -15.52 -8.36
N ASP A 175 -8.30 -16.17 -7.20
CA ASP A 175 -7.85 -17.52 -6.88
C ASP A 175 -6.36 -17.76 -7.18
N LYS A 176 -5.51 -16.81 -6.76
CA LYS A 176 -4.04 -16.90 -6.86
C LYS A 176 -3.41 -16.76 -5.49
N LYS A 177 -2.48 -17.67 -5.16
CA LYS A 177 -1.81 -17.70 -3.84
C LYS A 177 -0.97 -16.44 -3.55
N ASN A 178 -0.54 -15.75 -4.58
CA ASN A 178 0.23 -14.51 -4.52
C ASN A 178 -0.63 -13.27 -4.80
N PHE A 179 -1.95 -13.36 -4.55
CA PHE A 179 -2.88 -12.22 -4.60
C PHE A 179 -3.59 -12.13 -3.27
N THR A 180 -3.31 -11.09 -2.51
CA THR A 180 -3.76 -10.89 -1.13
C THR A 180 -4.28 -9.47 -0.93
N MET A 181 -4.48 -9.02 0.32
CA MET A 181 -4.97 -7.66 0.56
C MET A 181 -4.06 -6.85 1.47
N MET A 182 -4.23 -5.54 1.36
CA MET A 182 -3.59 -4.53 2.18
C MET A 182 -4.64 -3.61 2.80
N PRO A 183 -5.10 -3.86 4.03
CA PRO A 183 -5.90 -2.90 4.79
C PRO A 183 -5.17 -1.57 4.98
N ASP A 184 -5.90 -0.46 4.79
CA ASP A 184 -5.52 0.86 5.27
C ASP A 184 -6.54 1.30 6.33
N VAL A 185 -6.10 1.48 7.58
CA VAL A 185 -7.01 1.77 8.69
C VAL A 185 -7.74 3.09 8.53
N PHE A 186 -7.20 4.05 7.77
CA PHE A 186 -7.90 5.28 7.44
C PHE A 186 -9.13 5.00 6.56
N HIS A 187 -8.97 4.17 5.52
CA HIS A 187 -10.10 3.78 4.67
C HIS A 187 -11.10 2.92 5.43
N MET A 188 -10.61 1.99 6.26
CA MET A 188 -11.46 1.17 7.13
C MET A 188 -12.30 1.99 8.12
N ASN A 189 -11.77 3.09 8.66
CA ASN A 189 -12.51 3.98 9.55
C ASN A 189 -13.74 4.61 8.88
N ILE A 190 -13.76 4.69 7.56
CA ILE A 190 -14.89 5.22 6.77
C ILE A 190 -15.86 4.11 6.37
N GLU A 191 -15.35 2.92 6.07
CA GLU A 191 -16.10 1.86 5.40
C GLU A 191 -16.48 0.67 6.29
N ASP A 192 -15.65 0.34 7.28
CA ASP A 192 -15.87 -0.80 8.14
C ASP A 192 -16.53 -0.36 9.46
N ALA A 193 -17.64 -0.98 9.85
CA ALA A 193 -18.36 -0.64 11.08
C ALA A 193 -17.53 -0.92 12.36
N HIS A 194 -16.66 -1.94 12.32
CA HIS A 194 -15.77 -2.37 13.38
C HIS A 194 -14.43 -2.82 12.78
N ILE A 195 -13.41 -1.99 12.91
CA ILE A 195 -12.10 -2.21 12.28
C ILE A 195 -11.47 -3.52 12.77
N GLY A 196 -11.43 -3.74 14.09
CA GLY A 196 -10.83 -4.93 14.67
C GLY A 196 -11.53 -6.23 14.26
N GLU A 197 -12.86 -6.24 14.25
CA GLU A 197 -13.63 -7.41 13.78
C GLU A 197 -13.42 -7.68 12.30
N SER A 198 -13.34 -6.64 11.48
CA SER A 198 -13.09 -6.76 10.04
C SER A 198 -11.71 -7.35 9.77
N LEU A 199 -10.67 -6.91 10.47
CA LEU A 199 -9.33 -7.49 10.40
C LEU A 199 -9.34 -8.98 10.80
N MET A 200 -10.01 -9.33 11.91
CA MET A 200 -10.09 -10.71 12.38
C MET A 200 -10.84 -11.62 11.41
N ARG A 201 -11.95 -11.15 10.80
CA ARG A 201 -12.73 -11.90 9.82
C ARG A 201 -11.95 -12.22 8.56
N ASN A 202 -11.09 -11.27 8.13
CA ASN A 202 -10.37 -11.32 6.85
C ASN A 202 -8.88 -11.71 7.02
N LYS A 203 -8.46 -12.18 8.20
CA LYS A 203 -7.08 -12.41 8.62
C LYS A 203 -6.23 -13.24 7.64
N GLU A 204 -6.83 -14.18 6.93
CA GLU A 204 -6.14 -15.08 6.00
C GLU A 204 -5.53 -14.35 4.82
N TYR A 205 -6.06 -13.16 4.49
CA TYR A 205 -5.65 -12.38 3.33
C TYR A 205 -4.87 -11.11 3.69
N VAL A 206 -4.79 -10.72 4.98
CA VAL A 206 -4.07 -9.53 5.45
C VAL A 206 -2.56 -9.77 5.32
N ARG A 207 -1.92 -9.07 4.38
CA ARG A 207 -0.49 -9.24 4.08
C ARG A 207 0.36 -8.02 4.40
N TYR A 208 -0.26 -6.84 4.41
CA TYR A 208 0.38 -5.54 4.61
C TYR A 208 -0.64 -4.58 5.21
N VAL A 209 -0.22 -3.56 5.97
CA VAL A 209 -1.17 -2.62 6.58
C VAL A 209 -0.66 -1.19 6.44
N HIS A 210 -1.53 -0.28 5.97
CA HIS A 210 -1.28 1.16 6.05
C HIS A 210 -1.84 1.76 7.32
N PHE A 211 -1.06 2.67 7.91
CA PHE A 211 -1.43 3.43 9.09
C PHE A 211 -1.49 4.92 8.80
N ALA A 212 -2.62 5.51 9.09
CA ALA A 212 -2.87 6.94 9.25
C ALA A 212 -3.96 7.15 10.30
N ASP A 213 -4.04 8.32 10.89
CA ASP A 213 -5.17 8.65 11.77
C ASP A 213 -6.42 9.05 10.98
N THR A 214 -7.55 9.28 11.65
CA THR A 214 -8.85 9.59 11.05
C THR A 214 -8.87 10.84 10.16
N ASN A 215 -7.91 11.73 10.33
CA ASN A 215 -7.69 12.94 9.55
C ASN A 215 -6.59 12.83 8.49
N ARG A 216 -6.11 11.58 8.22
CA ARG A 216 -4.98 11.24 7.37
C ARG A 216 -3.65 11.85 7.85
N HIS A 217 -3.55 12.30 9.11
CA HIS A 217 -2.31 12.74 9.74
C HIS A 217 -1.58 11.58 10.44
N ALA A 218 -0.53 11.93 11.19
CA ALA A 218 0.25 10.95 11.92
C ALA A 218 -0.62 10.14 12.90
N PRO A 219 -0.39 8.82 13.03
CA PRO A 219 -1.01 8.01 14.07
C PRO A 219 -0.90 8.65 15.45
N GLY A 220 -2.04 8.79 16.13
CA GLY A 220 -2.16 9.50 17.42
C GLY A 220 -2.57 10.98 17.32
N ASP A 221 -2.61 11.56 16.12
CA ASP A 221 -3.04 12.96 15.91
C ASP A 221 -4.55 13.09 15.57
N GLY A 222 -5.35 12.02 15.76
CA GLY A 222 -6.80 11.99 15.49
C GLY A 222 -7.57 11.14 16.49
N HIS A 223 -8.55 10.36 16.01
CA HIS A 223 -9.49 9.60 16.84
C HIS A 223 -9.51 8.11 16.49
N MET A 224 -8.51 7.59 15.81
CA MET A 224 -8.43 6.19 15.41
C MET A 224 -8.46 5.28 16.65
N PRO A 225 -9.24 4.18 16.67
CA PRO A 225 -9.30 3.26 17.80
C PRO A 225 -8.06 2.35 17.83
N TRP A 226 -6.90 2.91 18.10
CA TRP A 226 -5.61 2.22 18.02
C TRP A 226 -5.50 0.97 18.88
N ASP A 227 -6.09 0.99 20.09
CA ASP A 227 -6.07 -0.18 20.97
C ASP A 227 -6.86 -1.36 20.38
N GLU A 228 -7.98 -1.11 19.71
CA GLU A 228 -8.75 -2.12 18.97
C GLU A 228 -7.94 -2.68 17.80
N ILE A 229 -7.33 -1.80 17.00
CA ILE A 229 -6.54 -2.17 15.81
C ILE A 229 -5.34 -3.03 16.21
N PHE A 230 -4.54 -2.59 17.18
CA PHE A 230 -3.37 -3.36 17.62
C PHE A 230 -3.74 -4.67 18.31
N SER A 231 -4.83 -4.68 19.06
CA SER A 231 -5.36 -5.91 19.67
C SER A 231 -5.76 -6.91 18.58
N ALA A 232 -6.47 -6.47 17.55
CA ALA A 232 -6.86 -7.32 16.43
C ALA A 232 -5.66 -7.86 15.67
N LEU A 233 -4.69 -7.00 15.29
CA LEU A 233 -3.48 -7.40 14.60
C LEU A 233 -2.64 -8.40 15.40
N SER A 234 -2.52 -8.19 16.72
CA SER A 234 -1.84 -9.13 17.62
C SER A 234 -2.57 -10.47 17.70
N ASN A 235 -3.91 -10.45 17.84
CA ASN A 235 -4.75 -11.65 17.94
C ASN A 235 -4.72 -12.51 16.66
N ILE A 236 -4.54 -11.91 15.49
CA ILE A 236 -4.37 -12.66 14.23
C ILE A 236 -2.92 -13.10 13.99
N GLY A 237 -2.00 -12.76 14.90
CA GLY A 237 -0.57 -13.09 14.78
C GLY A 237 0.14 -12.32 13.67
N TYR A 238 -0.32 -11.10 13.35
CA TYR A 238 0.26 -10.29 12.29
C TYR A 238 1.67 -9.81 12.66
N ASP A 239 2.67 -10.18 11.87
CA ASP A 239 4.08 -9.82 12.04
C ASP A 239 4.69 -9.13 10.80
N GLY A 240 3.85 -8.80 9.83
CA GLY A 240 4.23 -8.18 8.56
C GLY A 240 4.66 -6.70 8.66
N TRP A 241 4.70 -6.05 7.51
CA TRP A 241 4.98 -4.62 7.40
C TRP A 241 3.78 -3.76 7.74
N THR A 242 4.04 -2.69 8.47
CA THR A 242 3.09 -1.58 8.64
C THR A 242 3.73 -0.30 8.12
N THR A 243 3.00 0.45 7.29
CA THR A 243 3.53 1.62 6.63
C THR A 243 2.76 2.88 7.01
N VAL A 244 3.49 3.92 7.32
CA VAL A 244 2.92 5.26 7.52
C VAL A 244 2.69 5.91 6.16
N GLU A 245 1.41 6.04 5.77
CA GLU A 245 0.95 6.70 4.56
C GLU A 245 0.01 7.84 4.91
N ILE A 246 0.54 9.05 5.06
CA ILE A 246 -0.13 10.19 5.66
C ILE A 246 0.06 11.48 4.87
N LEU A 247 -0.79 12.50 5.17
CA LEU A 247 -0.49 13.88 4.86
C LEU A 247 0.60 14.38 5.82
N PRO A 248 1.71 14.93 5.31
CA PRO A 248 2.85 15.34 6.14
C PRO A 248 2.59 16.67 6.88
N TYR A 249 1.69 16.65 7.85
CA TYR A 249 1.30 17.81 8.63
C TYR A 249 1.89 17.77 10.05
N PRO A 250 2.42 18.88 10.62
CA PRO A 250 2.58 20.22 10.02
C PRO A 250 3.71 20.30 8.98
N ASP A 251 4.64 19.37 9.01
CA ASP A 251 5.73 19.18 8.08
C ASP A 251 6.16 17.70 8.04
N PRO A 252 6.89 17.25 7.00
CA PRO A 252 7.24 15.84 6.82
C PRO A 252 8.02 15.22 7.98
N GLU A 253 8.96 15.96 8.55
CA GLU A 253 9.86 15.43 9.60
C GLU A 253 9.12 15.28 10.92
N THR A 254 8.35 16.29 11.30
CA THR A 254 7.50 16.25 12.51
C THR A 254 6.45 15.13 12.39
N ALA A 255 5.78 15.01 11.26
CA ALA A 255 4.77 13.98 11.03
C ALA A 255 5.37 12.56 11.10
N ALA A 256 6.52 12.33 10.43
CA ALA A 256 7.20 11.05 10.46
C ALA A 256 7.68 10.70 11.88
N LYS A 257 8.25 11.66 12.59
CA LYS A 257 8.73 11.44 13.96
C LYS A 257 7.59 11.09 14.93
N ARG A 258 6.49 11.85 14.90
CA ARG A 258 5.29 11.55 15.71
C ARG A 258 4.76 10.15 15.44
N SER A 259 4.70 9.77 14.16
CA SER A 259 4.27 8.43 13.77
C SER A 259 5.13 7.33 14.38
N VAL A 260 6.46 7.44 14.29
CA VAL A 260 7.39 6.46 14.88
C VAL A 260 7.25 6.40 16.41
N ASP A 261 7.26 7.56 17.06
CA ASP A 261 7.18 7.64 18.53
C ASP A 261 5.89 6.98 19.04
N PHE A 262 4.74 7.30 18.42
CA PHE A 262 3.45 6.73 18.77
C PHE A 262 3.40 5.23 18.51
N LEU A 263 3.78 4.78 17.30
CA LEU A 263 3.65 3.38 16.90
C LEU A 263 4.60 2.48 17.70
N LYS A 264 5.86 2.84 17.88
CA LYS A 264 6.81 2.06 18.70
C LYS A 264 6.38 2.00 20.17
N GLY A 265 5.89 3.11 20.72
CA GLY A 265 5.34 3.16 22.07
C GLY A 265 4.12 2.25 22.27
N THR A 266 3.29 2.11 21.23
CA THR A 266 2.08 1.30 21.26
C THR A 266 2.38 -0.18 20.98
N TYR A 267 3.27 -0.51 20.04
CA TYR A 267 3.65 -1.90 19.73
C TYR A 267 4.10 -2.68 20.97
N GLY A 268 4.92 -2.08 21.81
CA GLY A 268 5.42 -2.73 23.03
C GLY A 268 4.35 -3.17 24.02
N LYS A 269 3.10 -2.68 23.89
CA LYS A 269 1.97 -3.11 24.73
C LYS A 269 1.33 -4.42 24.22
N TYR A 270 1.35 -4.66 22.92
CA TYR A 270 0.61 -5.75 22.26
C TYR A 270 1.51 -6.86 21.73
N TYR A 271 2.76 -6.54 21.35
CA TYR A 271 3.74 -7.48 20.82
C TYR A 271 4.88 -7.62 21.84
N LYS A 272 4.93 -8.79 22.48
CA LYS A 272 5.99 -9.14 23.45
C LYS A 272 7.03 -10.04 22.82
#